data_12f304835f151809ee5f7ac9f1517200
#
_entry.id   12f304835f151809ee5f7ac9f1517200
#
_cell.length_a   1.000
_cell.length_b   1.000
_cell.length_c   1.000
_cell.angle_alpha   90.00
_cell.angle_beta   90.00
_cell.angle_gamma   90.00
#
_symmetry.space_group_name_H-M   'P 1'
#
loop_
_entity.id
_entity.type
_entity.pdbx_description
1 polymer ?
#
loop_
_entity_poly.entity_id
_entity_poly.type
_entity_poly.pdbx_seq_one_letter_code
_entity_poly.pdbx_strand_id
1 'polypeptide(L)'
;ASAAPAGVTVVDARGRWVTPGFVDIHTHLGDFPFPFASTDFNHSDVGEVTDPNTAGVWAEHSITVQDPAFMRAIAAGVTTVQVLPGSANLFGGRGVVLHNVPATTVQAKKFAGAPPSLKMACGENPKYHYGDLGRFPSSRMGNVYGYRVAFLEAKQYLADWEAYERGDKAEPPKRDLKLDTLAGVLHGDVKVHVHCYRADEMAVLLDVAREFGFRITAFHHAVEAYKIAGLLRQSGTCSAVWSDWWGYKQEAFDAIRENAAYLDAAGACVMMHSDSAIIGQRLVLEAGKAMAAGNRMGLGIAKEHAIAWVTRVPARTLGLGDRIGTLEPGKNADLVVWSGDPFSVYTLADEVFVDGALVFDRRDPRRQP
;
A
#
# COMPACT_ATOMS: atom_id res chain seq x y z
N ALA A 1 25.89 16.63 22.52
CA ALA A 1 25.97 16.21 21.09
C ALA A 1 27.45 16.09 20.75
N SER A 2 27.88 14.94 20.22
CA SER A 2 29.21 14.76 19.67
C SER A 2 29.38 15.65 18.43
N ALA A 3 30.57 16.21 18.21
CA ALA A 3 30.86 16.92 16.99
C ALA A 3 30.71 16.00 15.78
N ALA A 4 30.16 16.53 14.69
CA ALA A 4 30.06 15.77 13.45
C ALA A 4 31.45 15.37 12.95
N PRO A 5 31.66 14.17 12.38
CA PRO A 5 32.93 13.79 11.77
C PRO A 5 33.35 14.79 10.70
N ALA A 6 34.67 14.93 10.48
CA ALA A 6 35.19 15.80 9.42
C ALA A 6 34.73 15.26 8.03
N GLY A 7 34.37 16.18 7.13
CA GLY A 7 34.01 15.86 5.75
C GLY A 7 32.56 15.42 5.52
N VAL A 8 31.69 15.37 6.56
CA VAL A 8 30.27 15.10 6.40
C VAL A 8 29.47 16.40 6.23
N THR A 9 28.42 16.36 5.45
CA THR A 9 27.43 17.44 5.36
C THR A 9 26.62 17.51 6.65
N VAL A 10 26.58 18.69 7.26
CA VAL A 10 25.78 18.93 8.48
C VAL A 10 24.54 19.73 8.12
N VAL A 11 23.38 19.18 8.44
CA VAL A 11 22.09 19.87 8.31
C VAL A 11 21.68 20.41 9.68
N ASP A 12 21.47 21.71 9.79
CA ASP A 12 21.01 22.36 11.02
C ASP A 12 19.47 22.21 11.15
N ALA A 13 19.05 21.30 11.98
CA ALA A 13 17.63 21.03 12.26
C ALA A 13 17.13 21.68 13.57
N ARG A 14 17.88 22.63 14.16
CA ARG A 14 17.44 23.31 15.40
C ARG A 14 16.13 24.07 15.17
N GLY A 15 15.14 23.85 16.04
CA GLY A 15 13.80 24.43 15.92
C GLY A 15 12.91 23.79 14.84
N ARG A 16 13.37 22.68 14.22
CA ARG A 16 12.65 21.93 13.20
C ARG A 16 12.33 20.52 13.70
N TRP A 17 11.43 19.85 13.01
CA TRP A 17 11.14 18.44 13.23
C TRP A 17 11.89 17.59 12.23
N VAL A 18 12.30 16.41 12.67
CA VAL A 18 12.89 15.39 11.79
C VAL A 18 12.11 14.10 11.96
N THR A 19 11.63 13.54 10.87
CA THR A 19 10.93 12.26 10.86
C THR A 19 11.62 11.29 9.93
N PRO A 20 11.37 9.96 10.06
CA PRO A 20 11.61 9.03 8.96
C PRO A 20 10.85 9.50 7.73
N GLY A 21 11.31 9.11 6.55
CA GLY A 21 10.54 9.26 5.32
C GLY A 21 9.21 8.54 5.40
N PHE A 22 8.14 9.12 4.86
CA PHE A 22 6.83 8.51 4.86
C PHE A 22 6.74 7.40 3.83
N VAL A 23 5.95 6.39 4.15
CA VAL A 23 5.71 5.23 3.31
C VAL A 23 4.22 5.19 2.95
N ASP A 24 3.92 5.37 1.67
CA ASP A 24 2.56 5.21 1.16
C ASP A 24 2.37 3.79 0.65
N ILE A 25 1.61 3.01 1.40
CA ILE A 25 1.43 1.58 1.14
C ILE A 25 0.42 1.27 0.02
N HIS A 26 -0.28 2.27 -0.49
CA HIS A 26 -1.22 2.11 -1.59
C HIS A 26 -1.34 3.38 -2.39
N THR A 27 -0.79 3.36 -3.56
CA THR A 27 -0.90 4.45 -4.54
C THR A 27 -1.05 3.89 -5.95
N HIS A 28 -1.42 4.77 -6.87
CA HIS A 28 -1.48 4.56 -8.32
C HIS A 28 -0.58 5.54 -9.07
N LEU A 29 0.52 5.96 -8.42
CA LEU A 29 1.46 6.90 -9.02
C LEU A 29 2.11 6.30 -10.26
N GLY A 30 1.96 7.01 -11.37
CA GLY A 30 2.54 6.66 -12.65
C GLY A 30 1.76 5.65 -13.47
N ASP A 31 0.82 4.89 -12.90
CA ASP A 31 -0.12 4.04 -13.65
C ASP A 31 -1.51 4.70 -13.80
N PHE A 32 -1.84 5.69 -12.96
CA PHE A 32 -2.99 6.57 -13.12
C PHE A 32 -2.50 8.02 -13.22
N PRO A 33 -2.42 8.58 -14.45
CA PRO A 33 -1.69 9.82 -14.72
C PRO A 33 -2.23 11.03 -13.95
N PHE A 34 -1.32 11.87 -13.47
CA PHE A 34 -1.62 13.17 -12.88
C PHE A 34 -1.29 14.28 -13.90
N PRO A 35 -2.09 15.35 -14.06
CA PRO A 35 -3.14 15.85 -13.15
C PRO A 35 -4.58 15.41 -13.44
N PHE A 36 -4.82 14.32 -14.15
CA PHE A 36 -6.16 13.79 -14.49
C PHE A 36 -6.90 14.62 -15.55
N ALA A 37 -6.17 15.23 -16.46
CA ALA A 37 -6.79 15.85 -17.63
C ALA A 37 -7.49 14.77 -18.51
N SER A 38 -8.49 15.16 -19.28
CA SER A 38 -9.26 14.19 -20.10
C SER A 38 -8.39 13.40 -21.09
N THR A 39 -7.30 14.00 -21.56
CA THR A 39 -6.32 13.34 -22.44
C THR A 39 -5.48 12.29 -21.70
N ASP A 40 -5.35 12.43 -20.38
CA ASP A 40 -4.52 11.53 -19.58
C ASP A 40 -5.20 10.17 -19.36
N PHE A 41 -6.53 10.11 -19.39
CA PHE A 41 -7.27 8.86 -19.19
C PHE A 41 -6.93 7.78 -20.21
N ASN A 42 -6.57 8.17 -21.44
CA ASN A 42 -6.12 7.22 -22.46
C ASN A 42 -4.73 6.62 -22.16
N HIS A 43 -3.99 7.20 -21.23
CA HIS A 43 -2.71 6.72 -20.74
C HIS A 43 -2.80 6.06 -19.35
N SER A 44 -4.02 5.82 -18.86
CA SER A 44 -4.22 5.13 -17.59
C SER A 44 -4.09 3.63 -17.78
N ASP A 45 -3.10 3.05 -17.11
CA ASP A 45 -2.81 1.62 -17.10
C ASP A 45 -3.00 1.02 -15.70
N VAL A 46 -3.94 1.59 -14.93
CA VAL A 46 -4.17 1.24 -13.51
C VAL A 46 -4.61 -0.21 -13.30
N GLY A 47 -5.09 -0.89 -14.33
CA GLY A 47 -5.45 -2.30 -14.23
C GLY A 47 -5.78 -2.95 -15.58
N GLU A 48 -5.34 -4.19 -15.72
CA GLU A 48 -5.77 -5.07 -16.80
C GLU A 48 -7.14 -5.68 -16.43
N VAL A 49 -8.20 -5.15 -16.99
CA VAL A 49 -9.57 -5.45 -16.54
C VAL A 49 -10.34 -6.41 -17.46
N THR A 50 -9.65 -7.09 -18.37
CA THR A 50 -10.27 -8.00 -19.35
C THR A 50 -10.67 -9.35 -18.77
N ASP A 51 -10.15 -9.72 -17.59
CA ASP A 51 -10.45 -10.96 -16.88
C ASP A 51 -10.51 -10.73 -15.36
N PRO A 52 -11.41 -11.38 -14.62
CA PRO A 52 -11.47 -11.27 -13.16
C PRO A 52 -10.20 -11.76 -12.45
N ASN A 53 -9.41 -12.60 -13.08
CA ASN A 53 -8.13 -13.08 -12.57
C ASN A 53 -6.98 -12.73 -13.52
N THR A 54 -6.36 -11.59 -13.27
CA THR A 54 -5.16 -11.14 -13.97
C THR A 54 -3.91 -11.17 -13.06
N ALA A 55 -3.81 -12.16 -12.16
CA ALA A 55 -2.70 -12.30 -11.22
C ALA A 55 -1.30 -12.38 -11.87
N GLY A 56 -1.23 -12.65 -13.17
CA GLY A 56 0.01 -12.73 -13.94
C GLY A 56 0.56 -11.39 -14.43
N VAL A 57 -0.20 -10.28 -14.34
CA VAL A 57 0.29 -8.94 -14.73
C VAL A 57 1.00 -8.25 -13.59
N TRP A 58 1.91 -7.32 -13.90
CA TRP A 58 2.72 -6.61 -12.92
C TRP A 58 2.64 -5.12 -13.15
N ALA A 59 2.24 -4.35 -12.12
CA ALA A 59 2.13 -2.89 -12.17
C ALA A 59 3.42 -2.19 -12.62
N GLU A 60 4.59 -2.78 -12.34
CA GLU A 60 5.88 -2.20 -12.74
C GLU A 60 6.03 -1.99 -14.25
N HIS A 61 5.24 -2.70 -15.06
CA HIS A 61 5.30 -2.59 -16.54
C HIS A 61 4.46 -1.44 -17.10
N SER A 62 3.60 -0.82 -16.26
CA SER A 62 2.70 0.27 -16.67
C SER A 62 3.10 1.64 -16.12
N ILE A 63 4.11 1.72 -15.24
CA ILE A 63 4.46 2.96 -14.54
C ILE A 63 5.13 3.98 -15.47
N THR A 64 4.50 5.13 -15.62
CA THR A 64 5.12 6.34 -16.18
C THR A 64 5.98 7.01 -15.11
N VAL A 65 7.29 6.73 -15.13
CA VAL A 65 8.23 7.14 -14.05
C VAL A 65 8.42 8.64 -13.90
N GLN A 66 8.04 9.42 -14.92
CA GLN A 66 8.15 10.88 -14.97
C GLN A 66 6.83 11.58 -14.61
N ASP A 67 5.82 10.83 -14.17
CA ASP A 67 4.58 11.43 -13.69
C ASP A 67 4.89 12.45 -12.58
N PRO A 68 4.41 13.72 -12.70
CA PRO A 68 4.73 14.78 -11.74
C PRO A 68 4.22 14.50 -10.32
N ALA A 69 3.29 13.58 -10.14
CA ALA A 69 2.81 13.17 -8.83
C ALA A 69 3.92 12.56 -7.95
N PHE A 70 4.92 11.89 -8.53
CA PHE A 70 6.06 11.40 -7.77
C PHE A 70 6.82 12.53 -7.07
N MET A 71 7.13 13.61 -7.79
CA MET A 71 7.84 14.76 -7.22
C MET A 71 7.00 15.50 -6.17
N ARG A 72 5.70 15.59 -6.40
CA ARG A 72 4.77 16.20 -5.43
C ARG A 72 4.68 15.36 -4.15
N ALA A 73 4.70 14.05 -4.25
CA ALA A 73 4.74 13.14 -3.10
C ALA A 73 6.08 13.26 -2.34
N ILE A 74 7.22 13.40 -3.06
CA ILE A 74 8.54 13.69 -2.44
C ILE A 74 8.47 14.99 -1.65
N ALA A 75 7.95 16.07 -2.23
CA ALA A 75 7.80 17.38 -1.57
C ALA A 75 6.90 17.31 -0.31
N ALA A 76 6.11 16.26 -0.16
CA ALA A 76 5.31 15.96 1.03
C ALA A 76 5.98 14.94 1.98
N GLY A 77 7.23 14.58 1.75
CA GLY A 77 8.00 13.68 2.61
C GLY A 77 7.78 12.19 2.35
N VAL A 78 7.08 11.80 1.27
CA VAL A 78 6.85 10.39 0.92
C VAL A 78 8.07 9.87 0.15
N THR A 79 8.88 9.05 0.82
CA THR A 79 10.15 8.52 0.29
C THR A 79 10.01 7.14 -0.32
N THR A 80 8.98 6.39 0.08
CA THR A 80 8.71 5.03 -0.42
C THR A 80 7.23 4.90 -0.75
N VAL A 81 6.92 4.30 -1.88
CA VAL A 81 5.55 4.05 -2.32
C VAL A 81 5.38 2.61 -2.77
N GLN A 82 4.21 2.02 -2.48
CA GLN A 82 3.77 0.79 -3.13
C GLN A 82 2.73 1.15 -4.18
N VAL A 83 3.06 0.89 -5.46
CA VAL A 83 2.11 0.99 -6.55
C VAL A 83 1.41 -0.35 -6.70
N LEU A 84 0.10 -0.33 -6.62
CA LEU A 84 -0.77 -1.51 -6.72
C LEU A 84 -1.67 -1.36 -7.95
N PRO A 85 -2.02 -2.48 -8.63
CA PRO A 85 -3.11 -2.46 -9.60
C PRO A 85 -4.42 -1.98 -9.01
N GLY A 86 -5.33 -1.48 -9.84
CA GLY A 86 -6.67 -1.07 -9.47
C GLY A 86 -7.53 -2.19 -8.89
N SER A 87 -8.79 -1.89 -8.59
CA SER A 87 -9.67 -2.77 -7.79
C SER A 87 -10.83 -3.38 -8.58
N ALA A 88 -10.78 -3.36 -9.92
CA ALA A 88 -11.85 -3.94 -10.74
C ALA A 88 -11.85 -5.48 -10.75
N ASN A 89 -10.71 -6.11 -10.52
CA ASN A 89 -10.53 -7.56 -10.63
C ASN A 89 -10.61 -8.24 -9.25
N LEU A 90 -10.97 -9.51 -9.23
CA LEU A 90 -10.78 -10.36 -8.04
C LEU A 90 -9.28 -10.49 -7.70
N PHE A 91 -8.44 -10.66 -8.75
CA PHE A 91 -6.98 -10.67 -8.67
C PHE A 91 -6.44 -9.70 -9.72
N GLY A 92 -5.98 -8.54 -9.30
CA GLY A 92 -5.57 -7.45 -10.20
C GLY A 92 -4.15 -7.54 -10.70
N GLY A 93 -3.30 -8.38 -10.09
CA GLY A 93 -1.89 -8.53 -10.47
C GLY A 93 -0.91 -8.11 -9.37
N ARG A 94 0.39 -8.18 -9.70
CA ARG A 94 1.46 -7.87 -8.75
C ARG A 94 1.67 -6.36 -8.62
N GLY A 95 1.81 -5.91 -7.37
CA GLY A 95 2.27 -4.57 -7.06
C GLY A 95 3.80 -4.46 -7.07
N VAL A 96 4.30 -3.25 -6.95
CA VAL A 96 5.73 -2.95 -6.85
C VAL A 96 6.00 -1.89 -5.79
N VAL A 97 7.10 -2.06 -5.04
CA VAL A 97 7.58 -1.04 -4.10
C VAL A 97 8.71 -0.25 -4.75
N LEU A 98 8.61 1.07 -4.67
CA LEU A 98 9.54 2.01 -5.28
C LEU A 98 10.14 2.95 -4.22
N HIS A 99 11.44 3.23 -4.35
CA HIS A 99 11.99 4.47 -3.82
C HIS A 99 11.40 5.63 -4.61
N ASN A 100 10.90 6.62 -3.91
CA ASN A 100 10.38 7.80 -4.56
C ASN A 100 11.53 8.77 -4.87
N VAL A 101 12.27 8.48 -5.93
CA VAL A 101 13.42 9.26 -6.41
C VAL A 101 13.21 9.64 -7.88
N PRO A 102 13.79 10.74 -8.35
CA PRO A 102 13.84 11.05 -9.77
C PRO A 102 14.58 9.94 -10.53
N ALA A 103 13.97 9.41 -11.60
CA ALA A 103 14.54 8.36 -12.41
C ALA A 103 13.94 8.37 -13.82
N THR A 104 14.61 7.73 -14.78
CA THR A 104 14.15 7.59 -16.16
C THR A 104 13.58 6.19 -16.47
N THR A 105 13.73 5.24 -15.53
CA THR A 105 13.22 3.87 -15.65
C THR A 105 12.63 3.40 -14.33
N VAL A 106 11.66 2.49 -14.40
CA VAL A 106 11.08 1.89 -13.20
C VAL A 106 12.12 1.07 -12.41
N GLN A 107 13.04 0.40 -13.11
CA GLN A 107 14.12 -0.38 -12.49
C GLN A 107 14.99 0.47 -11.58
N ALA A 108 15.26 1.72 -11.96
CA ALA A 108 16.03 2.66 -11.14
C ALA A 108 15.26 3.15 -9.90
N LYS A 109 13.92 3.05 -9.91
CA LYS A 109 13.07 3.36 -8.75
C LYS A 109 12.81 2.14 -7.87
N LYS A 110 12.90 0.91 -8.38
CA LYS A 110 12.52 -0.29 -7.62
C LYS A 110 13.28 -0.39 -6.30
N PHE A 111 12.54 -0.63 -5.23
CA PHE A 111 13.14 -0.90 -3.93
C PHE A 111 13.74 -2.32 -3.94
N ALA A 112 15.06 -2.42 -4.08
CA ALA A 112 15.74 -3.69 -4.20
C ALA A 112 15.48 -4.60 -2.99
N GLY A 113 15.08 -5.85 -3.24
CA GLY A 113 14.79 -6.84 -2.20
C GLY A 113 13.44 -6.65 -1.49
N ALA A 114 12.58 -5.72 -1.95
CA ALA A 114 11.22 -5.65 -1.44
C ALA A 114 10.46 -6.95 -1.82
N PRO A 115 9.74 -7.56 -0.86
CA PRO A 115 8.93 -8.74 -1.15
C PRO A 115 7.88 -8.44 -2.23
N PRO A 116 7.60 -9.40 -3.14
CA PRO A 116 6.53 -9.25 -4.12
C PRO A 116 5.15 -9.19 -3.43
N SER A 117 4.19 -8.56 -4.08
CA SER A 117 2.82 -8.47 -3.58
C SER A 117 1.80 -8.77 -4.67
N LEU A 118 0.60 -9.19 -4.26
CA LEU A 118 -0.58 -9.38 -5.09
C LEU A 118 -1.68 -8.44 -4.63
N LYS A 119 -2.27 -7.68 -5.56
CA LYS A 119 -3.50 -6.93 -5.32
C LYS A 119 -4.70 -7.80 -5.63
N MET A 120 -5.62 -7.85 -4.68
CA MET A 120 -6.95 -8.43 -4.80
C MET A 120 -8.02 -7.38 -4.50
N ALA A 121 -9.27 -7.65 -4.86
CA ALA A 121 -10.39 -6.81 -4.45
C ALA A 121 -11.61 -7.64 -4.08
N CYS A 122 -12.35 -7.17 -3.07
CA CYS A 122 -13.68 -7.62 -2.68
C CYS A 122 -14.73 -6.57 -3.03
N GLY A 123 -15.98 -6.86 -2.71
CA GLY A 123 -17.04 -5.89 -2.66
C GLY A 123 -17.66 -5.56 -4.00
N GLU A 124 -18.13 -4.32 -4.05
CA GLU A 124 -18.91 -3.85 -5.20
C GLU A 124 -18.05 -3.65 -6.45
N ASN A 125 -16.76 -3.34 -6.33
CA ASN A 125 -15.94 -3.03 -7.49
C ASN A 125 -15.87 -4.19 -8.50
N PRO A 126 -15.45 -5.43 -8.15
CA PRO A 126 -15.45 -6.53 -9.11
C PRO A 126 -16.84 -6.89 -9.62
N LYS A 127 -17.83 -6.94 -8.72
CA LYS A 127 -19.19 -7.33 -9.11
C LYS A 127 -19.83 -6.31 -10.06
N TYR A 128 -19.58 -5.01 -9.90
CA TYR A 128 -20.09 -4.00 -10.82
C TYR A 128 -19.37 -4.03 -12.15
N HIS A 129 -18.02 -4.00 -12.09
CA HIS A 129 -17.24 -3.93 -13.32
C HIS A 129 -17.58 -5.08 -14.29
N TYR A 130 -17.64 -6.31 -13.80
CA TYR A 130 -17.96 -7.46 -14.65
C TYR A 130 -19.46 -7.67 -14.83
N GLY A 131 -20.25 -7.43 -13.80
CA GLY A 131 -21.72 -7.58 -13.86
C GLY A 131 -22.37 -6.64 -14.88
N ASP A 132 -21.93 -5.39 -14.96
CA ASP A 132 -22.41 -4.43 -15.95
C ASP A 132 -22.05 -4.82 -17.40
N LEU A 133 -20.99 -5.61 -17.57
CA LEU A 133 -20.61 -6.21 -18.85
C LEU A 133 -21.30 -7.55 -19.10
N GLY A 134 -22.23 -7.99 -18.26
CA GLY A 134 -22.88 -9.31 -18.34
C GLY A 134 -21.91 -10.48 -18.09
N ARG A 135 -20.82 -10.25 -17.36
CA ARG A 135 -19.75 -11.21 -17.09
C ARG A 135 -19.71 -11.59 -15.60
N PHE A 136 -19.05 -12.71 -15.32
CA PHE A 136 -18.72 -13.13 -13.95
C PHE A 136 -17.52 -12.34 -13.41
N PRO A 137 -17.54 -11.94 -12.10
CA PRO A 137 -18.61 -12.05 -11.11
C PRO A 137 -19.63 -10.90 -11.21
N SER A 138 -20.91 -11.14 -10.83
CA SER A 138 -21.94 -10.11 -10.75
C SER A 138 -22.54 -9.98 -9.35
N SER A 139 -22.01 -10.71 -8.40
CA SER A 139 -22.43 -10.71 -7.00
C SER A 139 -21.29 -11.00 -6.04
N ARG A 140 -21.48 -10.69 -4.73
CA ARG A 140 -20.51 -11.06 -3.69
C ARG A 140 -20.34 -12.57 -3.54
N MET A 141 -21.39 -13.35 -3.78
CA MET A 141 -21.29 -14.82 -3.87
C MET A 141 -20.34 -15.24 -5.00
N GLY A 142 -20.44 -14.57 -6.15
CA GLY A 142 -19.53 -14.76 -7.28
C GLY A 142 -18.10 -14.40 -6.92
N ASN A 143 -17.86 -13.29 -6.22
CA ASN A 143 -16.52 -12.93 -5.76
C ASN A 143 -15.87 -14.07 -4.96
N VAL A 144 -16.58 -14.58 -3.93
CA VAL A 144 -16.06 -15.67 -3.06
C VAL A 144 -15.82 -16.95 -3.86
N TYR A 145 -16.75 -17.31 -4.74
CA TYR A 145 -16.59 -18.45 -5.63
C TYR A 145 -15.32 -18.31 -6.50
N GLY A 146 -15.11 -17.14 -7.09
CA GLY A 146 -13.95 -16.86 -7.93
C GLY A 146 -12.61 -16.97 -7.19
N TYR A 147 -12.54 -16.49 -5.94
CA TYR A 147 -11.32 -16.68 -5.11
C TYR A 147 -11.04 -18.16 -4.88
N ARG A 148 -12.07 -18.92 -4.50
CA ARG A 148 -11.91 -20.36 -4.18
C ARG A 148 -11.49 -21.17 -5.40
N VAL A 149 -12.11 -20.92 -6.58
CA VAL A 149 -11.69 -21.58 -7.83
C VAL A 149 -10.23 -21.32 -8.14
N ALA A 150 -9.80 -20.05 -8.11
CA ALA A 150 -8.42 -19.68 -8.44
C ALA A 150 -7.41 -20.32 -7.47
N PHE A 151 -7.71 -20.37 -6.16
CA PHE A 151 -6.82 -21.02 -5.19
C PHE A 151 -6.86 -22.55 -5.26
N LEU A 152 -7.97 -23.17 -5.69
CA LEU A 152 -8.01 -24.61 -5.99
C LEU A 152 -7.08 -24.93 -7.17
N GLU A 153 -7.15 -24.15 -8.24
CA GLU A 153 -6.26 -24.29 -9.40
C GLU A 153 -4.79 -24.10 -9.01
N ALA A 154 -4.49 -23.11 -8.16
CA ALA A 154 -3.14 -22.87 -7.67
C ALA A 154 -2.62 -24.03 -6.79
N LYS A 155 -3.45 -24.63 -5.93
CA LYS A 155 -3.08 -25.83 -5.16
C LYS A 155 -2.77 -27.01 -6.05
N GLN A 156 -3.57 -27.25 -7.10
CA GLN A 156 -3.32 -28.31 -8.05
C GLN A 156 -2.01 -28.07 -8.81
N TYR A 157 -1.79 -26.84 -9.25
CA TYR A 157 -0.54 -26.43 -9.92
C TYR A 157 0.70 -26.67 -9.04
N LEU A 158 0.64 -26.32 -7.75
CA LEU A 158 1.72 -26.62 -6.81
C LEU A 158 1.96 -28.11 -6.66
N ALA A 159 0.89 -28.90 -6.47
CA ALA A 159 1.01 -30.34 -6.34
C ALA A 159 1.64 -31.00 -7.59
N ASP A 160 1.33 -30.45 -8.76
CA ASP A 160 1.91 -30.92 -10.03
C ASP A 160 3.41 -30.60 -10.13
N TRP A 161 3.85 -29.42 -9.70
CA TRP A 161 5.27 -29.04 -9.63
C TRP A 161 6.03 -29.87 -8.61
N GLU A 162 5.49 -30.06 -7.42
CA GLU A 162 6.08 -30.92 -6.38
C GLU A 162 6.23 -32.37 -6.86
N ALA A 163 5.22 -32.89 -7.58
CA ALA A 163 5.29 -34.24 -8.15
C ALA A 163 6.38 -34.37 -9.21
N TYR A 164 6.57 -33.34 -10.04
CA TYR A 164 7.67 -33.29 -11.01
C TYR A 164 9.04 -33.22 -10.29
N GLU A 165 9.19 -32.36 -9.30
CA GLU A 165 10.45 -32.21 -8.56
C GLU A 165 10.84 -33.47 -7.79
N ARG A 166 9.87 -34.26 -7.30
CA ARG A 166 10.11 -35.57 -6.70
C ARG A 166 10.40 -36.68 -7.70
N GLY A 167 10.26 -36.43 -9.00
CA GLY A 167 10.44 -37.43 -10.06
C GLY A 167 9.22 -38.32 -10.32
N ASP A 168 8.05 -38.00 -9.73
CA ASP A 168 6.79 -38.72 -9.95
C ASP A 168 6.19 -38.47 -11.34
N LYS A 169 6.59 -37.35 -11.99
CA LYS A 169 6.23 -36.96 -13.36
C LYS A 169 7.48 -36.78 -14.23
N ALA A 170 7.42 -37.28 -15.45
CA ALA A 170 8.54 -37.21 -16.40
C ALA A 170 8.74 -35.80 -17.00
N GLU A 171 7.67 -35.03 -17.11
CA GLU A 171 7.70 -33.70 -17.73
C GLU A 171 7.21 -32.63 -16.73
N PRO A 172 7.78 -31.41 -16.78
CA PRO A 172 7.34 -30.31 -15.94
C PRO A 172 5.91 -29.88 -16.32
N PRO A 173 5.11 -29.40 -15.36
CA PRO A 173 3.83 -28.79 -15.65
C PRO A 173 3.98 -27.60 -16.60
N LYS A 174 2.96 -27.35 -17.42
CA LYS A 174 2.92 -26.15 -18.24
C LYS A 174 2.92 -24.91 -17.34
N ARG A 175 3.87 -24.01 -17.55
CA ARG A 175 3.96 -22.78 -16.78
C ARG A 175 2.79 -21.83 -17.04
N ASP A 176 2.19 -21.32 -15.97
CA ASP A 176 1.12 -20.32 -16.00
C ASP A 176 1.48 -19.16 -15.05
N LEU A 177 1.62 -17.94 -15.58
CA LEU A 177 2.03 -16.77 -14.80
C LEU A 177 1.01 -16.34 -13.73
N LYS A 178 -0.28 -16.62 -13.94
CA LYS A 178 -1.30 -16.37 -12.92
C LYS A 178 -1.14 -17.34 -11.76
N LEU A 179 -0.95 -18.62 -12.09
CA LEU A 179 -0.76 -19.67 -11.09
C LEU A 179 0.59 -19.55 -10.38
N ASP A 180 1.67 -19.09 -11.06
CA ASP A 180 2.95 -18.75 -10.43
C ASP A 180 2.76 -17.72 -9.30
N THR A 181 1.94 -16.69 -9.54
CA THR A 181 1.67 -15.65 -8.53
C THR A 181 0.85 -16.21 -7.36
N LEU A 182 -0.21 -16.96 -7.64
CA LEU A 182 -1.07 -17.55 -6.61
C LEU A 182 -0.34 -18.66 -5.82
N ALA A 183 0.53 -19.43 -6.47
CA ALA A 183 1.44 -20.39 -5.81
C ALA A 183 2.37 -19.68 -4.81
N GLY A 184 2.97 -18.54 -5.21
CA GLY A 184 3.76 -17.72 -4.30
C GLY A 184 2.97 -17.16 -3.12
N VAL A 185 1.67 -16.91 -3.27
CA VAL A 185 0.77 -16.56 -2.15
C VAL A 185 0.62 -17.73 -1.19
N LEU A 186 0.38 -18.95 -1.71
CA LEU A 186 0.21 -20.14 -0.89
C LEU A 186 1.49 -20.54 -0.15
N HIS A 187 2.68 -20.29 -0.74
CA HIS A 187 3.98 -20.47 -0.07
C HIS A 187 4.29 -19.38 0.96
N GLY A 188 3.62 -18.21 0.87
CA GLY A 188 3.90 -17.07 1.75
C GLY A 188 4.96 -16.11 1.23
N ASP A 189 5.46 -16.31 0.01
CA ASP A 189 6.47 -15.45 -0.63
C ASP A 189 5.87 -14.16 -1.18
N VAL A 190 4.59 -14.20 -1.58
CA VAL A 190 3.86 -13.08 -2.14
C VAL A 190 2.89 -12.52 -1.10
N LYS A 191 3.05 -11.24 -0.74
CA LYS A 191 2.20 -10.53 0.21
C LYS A 191 0.85 -10.20 -0.42
N VAL A 192 -0.25 -10.42 0.32
CA VAL A 192 -1.60 -10.22 -0.19
C VAL A 192 -2.18 -8.90 0.31
N HIS A 193 -2.50 -8.01 -0.60
CA HIS A 193 -3.13 -6.71 -0.36
C HIS A 193 -4.53 -6.69 -0.96
N VAL A 194 -5.56 -6.49 -0.15
CA VAL A 194 -6.95 -6.63 -0.59
C VAL A 194 -7.73 -5.34 -0.42
N HIS A 195 -8.19 -4.75 -1.52
CA HIS A 195 -9.22 -3.72 -1.48
C HIS A 195 -10.50 -4.31 -0.86
N CYS A 196 -10.95 -3.84 0.29
CA CYS A 196 -12.16 -4.30 0.93
C CYS A 196 -12.68 -3.28 1.95
N TYR A 197 -13.97 -2.95 1.90
CA TYR A 197 -14.57 -1.88 2.72
C TYR A 197 -15.30 -2.43 3.94
N ARG A 198 -16.12 -3.45 3.74
CA ARG A 198 -17.11 -3.94 4.71
C ARG A 198 -16.50 -4.96 5.67
N ALA A 199 -16.92 -4.89 6.92
CA ALA A 199 -16.46 -5.78 7.96
C ALA A 199 -16.84 -7.26 7.69
N ASP A 200 -18.05 -7.51 7.22
CA ASP A 200 -18.54 -8.85 6.89
C ASP A 200 -17.75 -9.48 5.73
N GLU A 201 -17.42 -8.71 4.70
CA GLU A 201 -16.62 -9.20 3.56
C GLU A 201 -15.14 -9.44 3.94
N MET A 202 -14.56 -8.58 4.77
CA MET A 202 -13.22 -8.83 5.32
C MET A 202 -13.19 -10.12 6.15
N ALA A 203 -14.20 -10.37 6.97
CA ALA A 203 -14.33 -11.60 7.75
C ALA A 203 -14.43 -12.85 6.85
N VAL A 204 -15.26 -12.80 5.81
CA VAL A 204 -15.37 -13.90 4.81
C VAL A 204 -14.03 -14.15 4.11
N LEU A 205 -13.29 -13.11 3.74
CA LEU A 205 -11.98 -13.28 3.11
C LEU A 205 -10.93 -13.86 4.06
N LEU A 206 -10.99 -13.54 5.36
CA LEU A 206 -10.15 -14.19 6.37
C LEU A 206 -10.46 -15.69 6.49
N ASP A 207 -11.73 -16.08 6.32
CA ASP A 207 -12.12 -17.50 6.29
C ASP A 207 -11.59 -18.19 5.02
N VAL A 208 -11.69 -17.57 3.85
CA VAL A 208 -11.07 -18.07 2.62
C VAL A 208 -9.55 -18.22 2.78
N ALA A 209 -8.88 -17.22 3.36
CA ALA A 209 -7.45 -17.29 3.60
C ALA A 209 -7.08 -18.47 4.50
N ARG A 210 -7.87 -18.73 5.55
CA ARG A 210 -7.70 -19.89 6.44
C ARG A 210 -7.97 -21.21 5.72
N GLU A 211 -9.02 -21.30 4.89
CA GLU A 211 -9.35 -22.49 4.10
C GLU A 211 -8.19 -22.91 3.19
N PHE A 212 -7.52 -21.94 2.56
CA PHE A 212 -6.44 -22.20 1.61
C PHE A 212 -5.03 -22.16 2.23
N GLY A 213 -4.89 -21.70 3.46
CA GLY A 213 -3.62 -21.69 4.18
C GLY A 213 -2.70 -20.52 3.84
N PHE A 214 -3.24 -19.39 3.35
CA PHE A 214 -2.45 -18.19 3.10
C PHE A 214 -2.80 -17.07 4.10
N ARG A 215 -2.02 -15.97 4.08
CA ARG A 215 -2.25 -14.81 4.94
C ARG A 215 -2.58 -13.58 4.12
N ILE A 216 -3.61 -12.85 4.54
CA ILE A 216 -3.85 -11.49 4.06
C ILE A 216 -2.92 -10.55 4.82
N THR A 217 -2.04 -9.85 4.09
CA THR A 217 -1.09 -8.90 4.66
C THR A 217 -1.80 -7.64 5.14
N ALA A 218 -2.67 -7.07 4.29
CA ALA A 218 -3.44 -5.89 4.63
C ALA A 218 -4.75 -5.81 3.84
N PHE A 219 -5.81 -5.36 4.53
CA PHE A 219 -6.99 -4.80 3.88
C PHE A 219 -6.76 -3.32 3.63
N HIS A 220 -7.10 -2.88 2.43
CA HIS A 220 -7.01 -1.48 2.01
C HIS A 220 -8.37 -0.82 2.00
N HIS A 221 -8.40 0.46 2.33
CA HIS A 221 -9.59 1.25 2.63
C HIS A 221 -10.21 0.80 3.96
N ALA A 222 -10.55 -0.47 4.12
CA ALA A 222 -10.94 -1.11 5.37
C ALA A 222 -11.87 -0.22 6.22
N VAL A 223 -12.86 0.38 5.56
CA VAL A 223 -13.71 1.46 6.09
C VAL A 223 -14.42 1.05 7.37
N GLU A 224 -14.82 -0.22 7.45
CA GLU A 224 -15.52 -0.78 8.61
C GLU A 224 -14.61 -1.65 9.51
N ALA A 225 -13.28 -1.53 9.39
CA ALA A 225 -12.35 -2.36 10.15
C ALA A 225 -12.51 -2.21 11.67
N TYR A 226 -12.92 -1.03 12.15
CA TYR A 226 -13.20 -0.79 13.56
C TYR A 226 -14.24 -1.75 14.15
N LYS A 227 -15.22 -2.23 13.32
CA LYS A 227 -16.25 -3.18 13.75
C LYS A 227 -15.68 -4.57 14.09
N ILE A 228 -14.54 -4.93 13.49
CA ILE A 228 -13.89 -6.25 13.62
C ILE A 228 -12.43 -6.16 14.09
N ALA A 229 -12.07 -5.10 14.82
CA ALA A 229 -10.71 -4.85 15.27
C ALA A 229 -10.09 -6.06 16.01
N GLY A 230 -10.87 -6.76 16.83
CA GLY A 230 -10.44 -7.97 17.54
C GLY A 230 -10.08 -9.12 16.59
N LEU A 231 -10.86 -9.34 15.53
CA LEU A 231 -10.62 -10.36 14.51
C LEU A 231 -9.35 -10.03 13.71
N LEU A 232 -9.19 -8.77 13.31
CA LEU A 232 -8.00 -8.30 12.58
C LEU A 232 -6.74 -8.45 13.43
N ARG A 233 -6.80 -8.10 14.72
CA ARG A 233 -5.69 -8.33 15.66
C ARG A 233 -5.35 -9.82 15.76
N GLN A 234 -6.34 -10.69 15.90
CA GLN A 234 -6.14 -12.14 16.03
C GLN A 234 -5.53 -12.75 14.77
N SER A 235 -5.96 -12.32 13.57
CA SER A 235 -5.42 -12.80 12.30
C SER A 235 -4.03 -12.23 11.98
N GLY A 236 -3.61 -11.15 12.65
CA GLY A 236 -2.40 -10.41 12.35
C GLY A 236 -2.47 -9.66 11.01
N THR A 237 -3.68 -9.42 10.49
CA THR A 237 -3.90 -8.68 9.25
C THR A 237 -3.92 -7.20 9.55
N CYS A 238 -3.17 -6.41 8.78
CA CYS A 238 -3.16 -4.95 8.91
C CYS A 238 -4.34 -4.31 8.19
N SER A 239 -4.66 -3.06 8.55
CA SER A 239 -5.64 -2.22 7.87
C SER A 239 -4.96 -0.94 7.40
N ALA A 240 -4.99 -0.68 6.10
CA ALA A 240 -4.60 0.58 5.51
C ALA A 240 -5.88 1.40 5.28
N VAL A 241 -6.02 2.53 6.00
CA VAL A 241 -7.29 3.27 6.09
C VAL A 241 -7.14 4.71 5.65
N TRP A 242 -8.26 5.37 5.36
CA TRP A 242 -8.41 6.82 5.25
C TRP A 242 -8.99 7.41 6.53
N SER A 243 -8.90 8.74 6.69
CA SER A 243 -9.47 9.44 7.84
C SER A 243 -10.93 9.81 7.68
N ASP A 244 -11.35 10.28 6.50
CA ASP A 244 -12.63 10.98 6.35
C ASP A 244 -13.27 10.82 4.96
N TRP A 245 -13.02 9.73 4.27
CA TRP A 245 -13.65 9.39 2.99
C TRP A 245 -15.00 8.72 3.21
N TRP A 246 -16.00 9.53 3.55
CA TRP A 246 -17.34 9.08 3.84
C TRP A 246 -18.27 9.23 2.64
N GLY A 247 -19.15 8.24 2.43
CA GLY A 247 -20.40 8.36 1.69
C GLY A 247 -20.31 8.53 0.17
N TYR A 248 -19.12 8.49 -0.43
CA TYR A 248 -18.97 8.64 -1.88
C TYR A 248 -19.43 7.41 -2.68
N LYS A 249 -19.63 6.28 -2.02
CA LYS A 249 -20.28 5.06 -2.51
C LYS A 249 -20.92 4.29 -1.35
N GLN A 250 -21.82 3.34 -1.65
CA GLN A 250 -22.60 2.62 -0.63
C GLN A 250 -21.71 1.93 0.42
N GLU A 251 -20.63 1.30 0.01
CA GLU A 251 -19.71 0.63 0.94
C GLU A 251 -18.92 1.57 1.86
N ALA A 252 -18.96 2.88 1.62
CA ALA A 252 -18.29 3.88 2.43
C ALA A 252 -19.25 4.65 3.40
N PHE A 253 -20.53 4.22 3.52
CA PHE A 253 -21.49 4.93 4.38
C PHE A 253 -21.21 4.79 5.87
N ASP A 254 -20.61 3.68 6.29
CA ASP A 254 -20.26 3.45 7.70
C ASP A 254 -18.82 3.88 8.05
N ALA A 255 -18.21 4.72 7.20
CA ALA A 255 -16.91 5.30 7.52
C ALA A 255 -16.99 6.21 8.74
N ILE A 256 -16.01 6.08 9.63
CA ILE A 256 -15.83 6.96 10.79
C ILE A 256 -14.40 7.49 10.82
N ARG A 257 -14.22 8.72 11.31
CA ARG A 257 -12.89 9.36 11.40
C ARG A 257 -11.99 8.70 12.43
N GLU A 258 -12.59 8.04 13.40
CA GLU A 258 -11.94 7.36 14.51
C GLU A 258 -11.43 5.97 14.17
N ASN A 259 -11.69 5.45 12.96
CA ASN A 259 -11.37 4.07 12.55
C ASN A 259 -9.93 3.68 12.89
N ALA A 260 -8.93 4.47 12.46
CA ALA A 260 -7.53 4.19 12.77
C ALA A 260 -7.25 4.22 14.29
N ALA A 261 -7.82 5.17 15.01
CA ALA A 261 -7.62 5.29 16.45
C ALA A 261 -8.24 4.12 17.24
N TYR A 262 -9.42 3.63 16.83
CA TYR A 262 -10.03 2.44 17.42
C TYR A 262 -9.22 1.17 17.16
N LEU A 263 -8.70 1.02 15.94
CA LEU A 263 -7.83 -0.10 15.59
C LEU A 263 -6.54 -0.10 16.43
N ASP A 264 -5.89 1.07 16.54
CA ASP A 264 -4.68 1.24 17.35
C ASP A 264 -4.95 0.94 18.84
N ALA A 265 -6.01 1.50 19.40
CA ALA A 265 -6.41 1.26 20.80
C ALA A 265 -6.77 -0.22 21.07
N ALA A 266 -7.29 -0.94 20.06
CA ALA A 266 -7.55 -2.38 20.13
C ALA A 266 -6.27 -3.22 19.96
N GLY A 267 -5.12 -2.61 19.69
CA GLY A 267 -3.86 -3.30 19.39
C GLY A 267 -3.86 -4.02 18.04
N ALA A 268 -4.73 -3.63 17.12
CA ALA A 268 -4.73 -4.10 15.74
C ALA A 268 -3.71 -3.29 14.92
N CYS A 269 -3.14 -3.94 13.89
CA CYS A 269 -2.22 -3.27 12.98
C CYS A 269 -2.97 -2.28 12.08
N VAL A 270 -2.60 -0.99 12.15
CA VAL A 270 -3.23 0.07 11.35
C VAL A 270 -2.19 1.01 10.76
N MET A 271 -2.47 1.51 9.56
CA MET A 271 -1.68 2.49 8.84
C MET A 271 -2.56 3.33 7.93
N MET A 272 -2.05 4.49 7.52
CA MET A 272 -2.72 5.35 6.54
C MET A 272 -2.21 5.04 5.14
N HIS A 273 -3.04 5.32 4.12
CA HIS A 273 -2.67 5.28 2.70
C HIS A 273 -3.34 6.42 1.94
N SER A 274 -2.85 6.67 0.72
CA SER A 274 -3.41 7.73 -0.11
C SER A 274 -4.45 7.24 -1.11
N ASP A 275 -4.16 6.20 -1.88
CA ASP A 275 -4.92 5.78 -3.07
C ASP A 275 -5.13 6.91 -4.08
N SER A 276 -4.35 7.98 -3.96
CA SER A 276 -4.57 9.23 -4.71
C SER A 276 -3.32 10.08 -4.77
N ALA A 277 -2.96 10.56 -5.96
CA ALA A 277 -1.87 11.49 -6.15
C ALA A 277 -2.06 12.83 -5.39
N ILE A 278 -3.31 13.20 -5.10
CA ILE A 278 -3.62 14.42 -4.32
C ILE A 278 -3.46 14.14 -2.83
N ILE A 279 -4.00 13.04 -2.33
CA ILE A 279 -3.93 12.69 -0.90
C ILE A 279 -2.49 12.31 -0.51
N GLY A 280 -1.73 11.65 -1.41
CA GLY A 280 -0.31 11.36 -1.20
C GLY A 280 0.53 12.60 -0.86
N GLN A 281 0.14 13.78 -1.38
CA GLN A 281 0.75 15.06 -1.01
C GLN A 281 0.41 15.53 0.42
N ARG A 282 -0.48 14.84 1.13
CA ARG A 282 -0.98 15.18 2.47
C ARG A 282 -1.10 13.97 3.38
N LEU A 283 -0.36 12.91 3.11
CA LEU A 283 -0.48 11.62 3.81
C LEU A 283 -0.39 11.76 5.33
N VAL A 284 0.50 12.61 5.86
CA VAL A 284 0.63 12.85 7.30
C VAL A 284 -0.60 13.52 7.90
N LEU A 285 -1.33 14.33 7.12
CA LEU A 285 -2.55 14.98 7.60
C LEU A 285 -3.70 13.96 7.75
N GLU A 286 -3.70 12.88 6.98
CA GLU A 286 -4.62 11.75 7.21
C GLU A 286 -4.40 11.18 8.62
N ALA A 287 -3.16 10.91 9.00
CA ALA A 287 -2.81 10.46 10.35
C ALA A 287 -3.18 11.50 11.41
N GLY A 288 -2.94 12.79 11.16
CA GLY A 288 -3.29 13.89 12.06
C GLY A 288 -4.79 14.01 12.31
N LYS A 289 -5.61 13.88 11.25
CA LYS A 289 -7.08 13.90 11.34
C LYS A 289 -7.59 12.73 12.18
N ALA A 290 -7.11 11.50 11.91
CA ALA A 290 -7.50 10.30 12.65
C ALA A 290 -7.08 10.38 14.12
N MET A 291 -5.85 10.84 14.40
CA MET A 291 -5.37 11.09 15.78
C MET A 291 -6.27 12.09 16.51
N ALA A 292 -6.58 13.22 15.86
CA ALA A 292 -7.44 14.25 16.48
C ALA A 292 -8.86 13.75 16.72
N ALA A 293 -9.42 12.92 15.81
CA ALA A 293 -10.71 12.30 15.99
C ALA A 293 -10.72 11.35 17.19
N GLY A 294 -9.75 10.44 17.28
CA GLY A 294 -9.61 9.53 18.41
C GLY A 294 -9.42 10.25 19.75
N ASN A 295 -8.64 11.33 19.76
CA ASN A 295 -8.40 12.11 20.97
C ASN A 295 -9.64 12.85 21.46
N ARG A 296 -10.54 13.30 20.55
CA ARG A 296 -11.86 13.82 20.94
C ARG A 296 -12.75 12.76 21.59
N MET A 297 -12.53 11.48 21.27
CA MET A 297 -13.22 10.36 21.91
C MET A 297 -12.53 9.85 23.18
N GLY A 298 -11.44 10.51 23.61
CA GLY A 298 -10.72 10.14 24.83
C GLY A 298 -9.74 8.98 24.68
N LEU A 299 -9.37 8.58 23.44
CA LEU A 299 -8.47 7.45 23.21
C LEU A 299 -6.98 7.76 23.49
N GLY A 300 -6.60 9.04 23.64
CA GLY A 300 -5.26 9.42 24.07
C GLY A 300 -4.14 9.03 23.08
N ILE A 301 -4.39 9.11 21.79
CA ILE A 301 -3.41 8.75 20.76
C ILE A 301 -2.25 9.76 20.77
N ALA A 302 -1.05 9.29 21.05
CA ALA A 302 0.16 10.10 21.02
C ALA A 302 0.62 10.37 19.56
N LYS A 303 1.38 11.47 19.36
CA LYS A 303 1.93 11.81 18.03
C LYS A 303 2.84 10.72 17.47
N GLU A 304 3.59 10.05 18.35
CA GLU A 304 4.48 8.94 18.01
C GLU A 304 3.72 7.74 17.44
N HIS A 305 2.47 7.50 17.88
CA HIS A 305 1.58 6.50 17.31
C HIS A 305 1.10 6.95 15.93
N ALA A 306 0.60 8.18 15.83
CA ALA A 306 0.09 8.70 14.56
C ALA A 306 1.17 8.79 13.48
N ILE A 307 2.41 9.18 13.82
CA ILE A 307 3.51 9.19 12.86
C ILE A 307 3.92 7.78 12.44
N ALA A 308 3.81 6.79 13.33
CA ALA A 308 4.09 5.40 13.01
C ALA A 308 3.10 4.82 11.96
N TRP A 309 1.88 5.34 11.87
CA TRP A 309 0.90 4.91 10.87
C TRP A 309 1.29 5.27 9.43
N VAL A 310 2.22 6.20 9.24
CA VAL A 310 2.75 6.61 7.91
C VAL A 310 4.25 6.34 7.76
N THR A 311 4.89 5.66 8.74
CA THR A 311 6.33 5.36 8.70
C THR A 311 6.59 3.90 9.04
N ARG A 312 6.74 3.58 10.33
CA ARG A 312 7.15 2.26 10.84
C ARG A 312 6.16 1.16 10.47
N VAL A 313 4.86 1.40 10.60
CA VAL A 313 3.85 0.35 10.37
C VAL A 313 3.79 -0.06 8.91
N PRO A 314 3.62 0.86 7.92
CA PRO A 314 3.65 0.47 6.52
C PRO A 314 5.01 -0.13 6.10
N ALA A 315 6.15 0.37 6.60
CA ALA A 315 7.45 -0.22 6.33
C ALA A 315 7.52 -1.70 6.75
N ARG A 316 7.07 -2.02 7.96
CA ARG A 316 6.99 -3.42 8.47
C ARG A 316 6.02 -4.28 7.66
N THR A 317 4.88 -3.73 7.28
CA THR A 317 3.86 -4.42 6.48
C THR A 317 4.41 -4.79 5.10
N LEU A 318 5.19 -3.91 4.48
CA LEU A 318 5.92 -4.19 3.24
C LEU A 318 7.05 -5.22 3.40
N GLY A 319 7.47 -5.54 4.64
CA GLY A 319 8.63 -6.38 4.91
C GLY A 319 9.97 -5.63 4.84
N LEU A 320 9.93 -4.32 5.01
CA LEU A 320 11.09 -3.43 4.93
C LEU A 320 11.42 -2.74 6.26
N GLY A 321 10.82 -3.21 7.37
CA GLY A 321 10.94 -2.56 8.68
C GLY A 321 12.34 -2.59 9.28
N ASP A 322 13.23 -3.46 8.83
CA ASP A 322 14.66 -3.50 9.16
C ASP A 322 15.49 -2.51 8.35
N ARG A 323 14.94 -1.94 7.28
CA ARG A 323 15.63 -1.02 6.36
C ARG A 323 15.15 0.42 6.45
N ILE A 324 13.83 0.65 6.61
CA ILE A 324 13.19 1.97 6.63
C ILE A 324 12.13 2.09 7.74
N GLY A 325 11.54 3.28 7.86
CA GLY A 325 10.38 3.54 8.73
C GLY A 325 10.73 4.02 10.14
N THR A 326 11.99 4.02 10.54
CA THR A 326 12.50 4.60 11.79
C THR A 326 13.88 5.21 11.58
N LEU A 327 14.28 6.15 12.45
CA LEU A 327 15.60 6.77 12.46
C LEU A 327 16.50 5.99 13.43
N GLU A 328 17.09 4.90 12.93
CA GLU A 328 17.97 4.02 13.69
C GLU A 328 19.27 3.75 12.93
N PRO A 329 20.41 3.59 13.63
CA PRO A 329 21.67 3.21 12.99
C PRO A 329 21.52 1.89 12.22
N GLY A 330 22.09 1.85 11.01
CA GLY A 330 22.06 0.66 10.14
C GLY A 330 20.88 0.62 9.17
N LYS A 331 19.90 1.52 9.29
CA LYS A 331 18.83 1.68 8.31
C LYS A 331 19.19 2.68 7.22
N ASN A 332 18.43 2.63 6.12
CA ASN A 332 18.51 3.64 5.06
C ASN A 332 18.21 5.02 5.65
N ALA A 333 18.97 6.02 5.18
CA ALA A 333 18.75 7.39 5.61
C ALA A 333 17.61 8.05 4.81
N ASP A 334 16.43 7.50 4.98
CA ASP A 334 15.17 8.05 4.47
C ASP A 334 14.59 8.95 5.56
N LEU A 335 14.73 10.25 5.39
CA LEU A 335 14.32 11.22 6.40
C LEU A 335 13.81 12.53 5.80
N VAL A 336 13.01 13.23 6.58
CA VAL A 336 12.45 14.52 6.23
C VAL A 336 12.74 15.54 7.32
N VAL A 337 13.24 16.70 6.94
CA VAL A 337 13.36 17.87 7.79
C VAL A 337 12.18 18.79 7.53
N TRP A 338 11.41 19.09 8.58
CA TRP A 338 10.18 19.88 8.50
C TRP A 338 10.35 21.28 9.05
N SER A 339 9.67 22.25 8.44
CA SER A 339 9.64 23.65 8.93
C SER A 339 8.96 23.82 10.30
N GLY A 340 8.19 22.84 10.76
CA GLY A 340 7.47 22.81 12.02
C GLY A 340 6.88 21.44 12.31
N ASP A 341 5.85 21.37 13.13
CA ASP A 341 5.11 20.13 13.44
C ASP A 341 4.50 19.53 12.17
N PRO A 342 4.85 18.29 11.76
CA PRO A 342 4.37 17.69 10.52
C PRO A 342 2.84 17.50 10.47
N PHE A 343 2.17 17.48 11.62
CA PHE A 343 0.71 17.42 11.68
C PHE A 343 0.01 18.77 11.47
N SER A 344 0.75 19.86 11.34
CA SER A 344 0.21 21.17 11.03
C SER A 344 0.06 21.39 9.53
N VAL A 345 -1.10 21.89 9.10
CA VAL A 345 -1.37 22.23 7.69
C VAL A 345 -0.46 23.37 7.16
N TYR A 346 0.20 24.09 8.04
CA TYR A 346 1.15 25.17 7.69
C TYR A 346 2.59 24.68 7.55
N THR A 347 2.87 23.43 7.98
CA THR A 347 4.20 22.85 7.91
C THR A 347 4.48 22.30 6.51
N LEU A 348 5.69 22.55 6.03
CA LEU A 348 6.20 22.03 4.76
C LEU A 348 7.49 21.24 5.02
N ALA A 349 7.76 20.25 4.18
CA ALA A 349 9.09 19.66 4.15
C ALA A 349 10.09 20.72 3.64
N ASP A 350 11.17 20.90 4.37
CA ASP A 350 12.29 21.76 3.95
C ASP A 350 13.26 20.95 3.08
N GLU A 351 13.61 19.76 3.53
CA GLU A 351 14.55 18.87 2.87
C GLU A 351 14.06 17.42 2.99
N VAL A 352 14.18 16.63 1.92
CA VAL A 352 13.87 15.20 1.91
C VAL A 352 15.07 14.43 1.41
N PHE A 353 15.44 13.40 2.16
CA PHE A 353 16.53 12.50 1.84
C PHE A 353 16.01 11.09 1.61
N VAL A 354 16.52 10.42 0.58
CA VAL A 354 16.31 9.00 0.29
C VAL A 354 17.66 8.32 0.16
N ASP A 355 17.88 7.25 0.91
CA ASP A 355 19.20 6.58 1.01
C ASP A 355 20.36 7.57 1.29
N GLY A 356 20.10 8.63 2.05
CA GLY A 356 21.06 9.68 2.37
C GLY A 356 21.29 10.71 1.24
N ALA A 357 20.71 10.52 0.07
CA ALA A 357 20.77 11.51 -1.01
C ALA A 357 19.67 12.56 -0.84
N LEU A 358 20.04 13.86 -0.93
CA LEU A 358 19.09 14.96 -0.93
C LEU A 358 18.30 14.96 -2.25
N VAL A 359 17.02 14.57 -2.19
CA VAL A 359 16.13 14.47 -3.38
C VAL A 359 15.19 15.67 -3.54
N PHE A 360 14.90 16.37 -2.45
CA PHE A 360 14.09 17.58 -2.45
C PHE A 360 14.68 18.62 -1.49
N ASP A 361 14.76 19.87 -1.94
CA ASP A 361 15.06 21.06 -1.12
C ASP A 361 14.09 22.17 -1.54
N ARG A 362 13.26 22.60 -0.60
CA ARG A 362 12.26 23.64 -0.83
C ARG A 362 12.85 24.98 -1.27
N ARG A 363 14.13 25.21 -1.03
CA ARG A 363 14.84 26.45 -1.38
C ARG A 363 15.59 26.35 -2.70
N ASP A 364 15.77 25.16 -3.27
CA ASP A 364 16.41 24.95 -4.57
C ASP A 364 15.38 24.71 -5.67
N PRO A 365 15.11 25.69 -6.56
CA PRO A 365 14.10 25.53 -7.63
C PRO A 365 14.33 24.33 -8.56
N ARG A 366 15.60 23.85 -8.66
CA ARG A 366 15.92 22.68 -9.50
C ARG A 366 15.48 21.36 -8.87
N ARG A 367 15.08 21.37 -7.60
CA ARG A 367 14.63 20.20 -6.81
C ARG A 367 13.18 20.30 -6.36
N GLN A 368 12.42 21.21 -6.99
CA GLN A 368 10.99 21.37 -6.73
C GLN A 368 10.15 20.70 -7.82
N PRO A 369 8.88 20.31 -7.51
CA PRO A 369 7.94 19.75 -8.49
C PRO A 369 7.59 20.73 -9.61
#